data_c953a26009382fdf698fbab87545cb7b
#
_entry.id   c953a26009382fdf698fbab87545cb7b
#
_cell.length_a   1.000
_cell.length_b   1.000
_cell.length_c   1.000
_cell.angle_alpha   90.00
_cell.angle_beta   90.00
_cell.angle_gamma   90.00
#
_symmetry.space_group_name_H-M   'P 1'
#
loop_
_entity.id
_entity.type
_entity.pdbx_description
1 polymer ?
#
loop_
_entity_poly.entity_id
_entity_poly.type
_entity_poly.pdbx_seq_one_letter_code
_entity_poly.pdbx_strand_id
1 'polypeptide(L)'
;IVESHYVSDIARLEGLEDSVHGFHIQHNLIDQQPTLRRLFHENPTRALELGSRIMREQFDACNIPTRPVLRVVGLSENYLKRVDELRMRDRNDLVCLDVKINDVSQPYGWLKLAKYECRDCGSTTEVKQRRARERESPFVCVPCLKKVWEGKDTDDVPMGLFNPQPNFRMVIEECKYEDVQDISMSQITYNKEHHLISTSSRNQIIGTVSDDLVDQVGDFPYARINGIVRVQPVPDRTFAKDTRRLLSIDII
;
A
#
# COMPACT_ATOMS: atom_id res chain seq x y z
N ILE A 1 17.47 -10.46 12.41
CA ILE A 1 16.54 -11.31 11.63
C ILE A 1 16.96 -11.29 10.16
N VAL A 2 17.08 -10.12 9.53
CA VAL A 2 17.43 -10.02 8.10
C VAL A 2 18.76 -10.69 7.80
N GLU A 3 19.82 -10.39 8.56
CA GLU A 3 21.16 -10.93 8.36
C GLU A 3 21.24 -12.46 8.53
N SER A 4 20.42 -13.05 9.39
CA SER A 4 20.53 -14.48 9.70
C SER A 4 19.69 -15.39 8.79
N HIS A 5 18.60 -14.87 8.22
CA HIS A 5 17.63 -15.68 7.47
C HIS A 5 17.66 -15.46 5.94
N TYR A 6 18.19 -14.32 5.49
CA TYR A 6 18.10 -13.91 4.09
C TYR A 6 19.44 -13.77 3.36
N VAL A 7 20.56 -14.14 3.99
CA VAL A 7 21.89 -14.05 3.36
C VAL A 7 21.95 -14.80 2.03
N SER A 8 21.33 -16.00 1.96
CA SER A 8 21.30 -16.79 0.72
C SER A 8 20.43 -16.18 -0.36
N ASP A 9 19.34 -15.52 0.04
CA ASP A 9 18.41 -14.87 -0.91
C ASP A 9 19.02 -13.57 -1.41
N ILE A 10 19.69 -12.81 -0.55
CA ILE A 10 20.44 -11.61 -0.92
C ILE A 10 21.53 -11.95 -1.93
N ALA A 11 22.31 -13.03 -1.71
CA ALA A 11 23.36 -13.46 -2.63
C ALA A 11 22.83 -13.84 -4.04
N ARG A 12 21.58 -14.30 -4.13
CA ARG A 12 20.93 -14.59 -5.42
C ARG A 12 20.50 -13.35 -6.20
N LEU A 13 20.34 -12.23 -5.49
CA LEU A 13 19.90 -10.94 -6.06
C LEU A 13 21.08 -10.11 -6.59
N GLU A 14 22.33 -10.50 -6.28
CA GLU A 14 23.51 -9.87 -6.85
C GLU A 14 23.49 -10.07 -8.37
N GLY A 15 23.31 -8.97 -9.12
CA GLY A 15 23.27 -8.96 -10.59
C GLY A 15 21.88 -8.88 -11.21
N LEU A 16 20.80 -8.81 -10.42
CA LEU A 16 19.47 -8.49 -10.94
C LEU A 16 19.32 -6.96 -10.99
N GLU A 17 19.11 -6.42 -12.18
CA GLU A 17 18.88 -5.00 -12.37
C GLU A 17 17.52 -4.58 -11.80
N ASP A 18 17.49 -3.50 -11.01
CA ASP A 18 16.35 -2.69 -10.55
C ASP A 18 14.99 -3.42 -10.39
N SER A 19 15.04 -4.64 -9.87
CA SER A 19 13.86 -5.47 -9.63
C SER A 19 13.27 -5.24 -8.25
N VAL A 20 11.97 -5.45 -8.12
CA VAL A 20 11.28 -5.51 -6.82
C VAL A 20 11.26 -6.95 -6.36
N HIS A 21 11.62 -7.19 -5.10
CA HIS A 21 11.64 -8.54 -4.54
C HIS A 21 10.98 -8.60 -3.17
N GLY A 22 10.05 -9.54 -3.00
CA GLY A 22 9.35 -9.79 -1.74
C GLY A 22 10.16 -10.67 -0.79
N PHE A 23 10.42 -10.15 0.41
CA PHE A 23 11.06 -10.90 1.49
C PHE A 23 10.01 -11.38 2.48
N HIS A 24 9.84 -12.69 2.57
CA HIS A 24 8.82 -13.32 3.39
C HIS A 24 9.32 -13.58 4.80
N ILE A 25 8.78 -12.85 5.78
CA ILE A 25 9.03 -13.12 7.21
C ILE A 25 7.91 -13.97 7.80
N GLN A 26 8.28 -15.02 8.52
CA GLN A 26 7.31 -15.83 9.24
C GLN A 26 6.75 -15.06 10.45
N HIS A 27 5.43 -15.04 10.61
CA HIS A 27 4.77 -14.32 11.71
C HIS A 27 5.24 -14.77 13.09
N ASN A 28 5.58 -16.05 13.27
CA ASN A 28 6.10 -16.55 14.53
C ASN A 28 7.42 -15.88 14.97
N LEU A 29 8.25 -15.42 14.02
CA LEU A 29 9.47 -14.67 14.32
C LEU A 29 9.15 -13.25 14.83
N ILE A 30 8.06 -12.66 14.32
CA ILE A 30 7.55 -11.37 14.78
C ILE A 30 7.05 -11.52 16.22
N ASP A 31 6.31 -12.58 16.52
CA ASP A 31 5.74 -12.85 17.84
C ASP A 31 6.81 -13.06 18.93
N GLN A 32 7.98 -13.57 18.57
CA GLN A 32 9.11 -13.74 19.50
C GLN A 32 9.69 -12.40 19.98
N GLN A 33 9.41 -11.30 19.27
CA GLN A 33 9.92 -9.96 19.59
C GLN A 33 8.76 -9.06 20.06
N PRO A 34 8.62 -8.81 21.38
CA PRO A 34 7.45 -8.10 21.92
C PRO A 34 7.20 -6.72 21.30
N THR A 35 8.27 -5.99 20.97
CA THR A 35 8.17 -4.66 20.34
C THR A 35 7.65 -4.77 18.92
N LEU A 36 8.13 -5.73 18.12
CA LEU A 36 7.67 -5.95 16.75
C LEU A 36 6.23 -6.46 16.76
N ARG A 37 5.90 -7.43 17.61
CA ARG A 37 4.54 -7.94 17.78
C ARG A 37 3.57 -6.79 18.06
N ARG A 38 3.89 -5.90 19.01
CA ARG A 38 3.06 -4.75 19.32
C ARG A 38 2.89 -3.82 18.13
N LEU A 39 3.97 -3.51 17.41
CA LEU A 39 3.92 -2.64 16.24
C LEU A 39 3.05 -3.23 15.11
N PHE A 40 3.20 -4.54 14.84
CA PHE A 40 2.37 -5.23 13.84
C PHE A 40 0.91 -5.31 14.23
N HIS A 41 0.61 -5.43 15.52
CA HIS A 41 -0.77 -5.44 16.02
C HIS A 41 -1.41 -4.04 15.98
N GLU A 42 -0.70 -3.00 16.40
CA GLU A 42 -1.23 -1.64 16.46
C GLU A 42 -1.27 -0.95 15.09
N ASN A 43 -0.24 -1.17 14.26
CA ASN A 43 -0.14 -0.53 12.96
C ASN A 43 0.66 -1.38 11.95
N PRO A 44 0.05 -2.43 11.39
CA PRO A 44 0.72 -3.34 10.46
C PRO A 44 1.28 -2.63 9.22
N THR A 45 0.59 -1.63 8.69
CA THR A 45 1.06 -0.84 7.55
C THR A 45 2.39 -0.18 7.83
N ARG A 46 2.49 0.51 8.97
CA ARG A 46 3.72 1.19 9.38
C ARG A 46 4.85 0.19 9.67
N ALA A 47 4.50 -0.96 10.22
CA ALA A 47 5.47 -2.04 10.48
C ALA A 47 6.11 -2.52 9.16
N LEU A 48 5.29 -2.81 8.15
CA LEU A 48 5.75 -3.24 6.82
C LEU A 48 6.54 -2.14 6.09
N GLU A 49 6.06 -0.90 6.11
CA GLU A 49 6.77 0.24 5.52
C GLU A 49 8.14 0.46 6.17
N LEU A 50 8.21 0.37 7.50
CA LEU A 50 9.46 0.53 8.25
C LEU A 50 10.43 -0.61 7.95
N GLY A 51 9.95 -1.86 7.96
CA GLY A 51 10.76 -3.02 7.64
C GLY A 51 11.34 -2.94 6.24
N SER A 52 10.51 -2.66 5.23
CA SER A 52 10.96 -2.49 3.84
C SER A 52 11.96 -1.34 3.68
N ARG A 53 11.78 -0.25 4.43
CA ARG A 53 12.73 0.88 4.42
C ARG A 53 14.08 0.50 5.02
N ILE A 54 14.09 -0.17 6.18
CA ILE A 54 15.33 -0.62 6.82
C ILE A 54 16.08 -1.59 5.91
N MET A 55 15.36 -2.52 5.26
CA MET A 55 15.97 -3.44 4.29
C MET A 55 16.58 -2.69 3.11
N ARG A 56 15.89 -1.67 2.60
CA ARG A 56 16.41 -0.84 1.49
C ARG A 56 17.69 -0.11 1.89
N GLU A 57 17.73 0.49 3.08
CA GLU A 57 18.93 1.17 3.59
C GLU A 57 20.13 0.21 3.68
N GLN A 58 19.89 -1.07 4.04
CA GLN A 58 20.93 -2.11 4.04
C GLN A 58 21.35 -2.50 2.61
N PHE A 59 20.40 -2.62 1.69
CA PHE A 59 20.68 -2.94 0.29
C PHE A 59 21.47 -1.84 -0.39
N ASP A 60 21.10 -0.58 -0.15
CA ASP A 60 21.82 0.60 -0.65
C ASP A 60 23.28 0.62 -0.11
N ALA A 61 23.46 0.30 1.18
CA ALA A 61 24.79 0.21 1.78
C ALA A 61 25.66 -0.92 1.18
N CYS A 62 25.05 -1.97 0.67
CA CYS A 62 25.71 -3.09 -0.01
C CYS A 62 25.77 -2.92 -1.53
N ASN A 63 25.31 -1.79 -2.10
CA ASN A 63 25.20 -1.55 -3.55
C ASN A 63 24.36 -2.60 -4.29
N ILE A 64 23.31 -3.12 -3.65
CA ILE A 64 22.38 -4.08 -4.26
C ILE A 64 21.23 -3.26 -4.90
N PRO A 65 21.02 -3.31 -6.21
CA PRO A 65 20.07 -2.47 -6.91
C PRO A 65 18.60 -2.87 -6.67
N THR A 66 18.37 -4.07 -6.14
CA THR A 66 17.02 -4.61 -5.90
C THR A 66 16.27 -3.82 -4.83
N ARG A 67 14.99 -3.53 -5.09
CA ARG A 67 14.09 -2.88 -4.13
C ARG A 67 13.36 -3.93 -3.26
N PRO A 68 13.75 -4.10 -1.98
CA PRO A 68 13.13 -5.06 -1.11
C PRO A 68 11.74 -4.60 -0.63
N VAL A 69 10.79 -5.53 -0.57
CA VAL A 69 9.46 -5.35 0.02
C VAL A 69 9.27 -6.43 1.09
N LEU A 70 8.90 -6.02 2.30
CA LEU A 70 8.65 -6.96 3.39
C LEU A 70 7.24 -7.55 3.28
N ARG A 71 7.16 -8.87 3.29
CA ARG A 71 5.94 -9.67 3.28
C ARG A 71 5.83 -10.48 4.56
N VAL A 72 4.62 -10.69 5.07
CA VAL A 72 4.38 -11.51 6.25
C VAL A 72 3.60 -12.75 5.86
N VAL A 73 4.14 -13.91 6.20
CA VAL A 73 3.53 -15.21 5.93
C VAL A 73 3.33 -16.02 7.22
N GLY A 74 2.48 -17.03 7.15
CA GLY A 74 2.25 -17.92 8.29
C GLY A 74 1.51 -17.26 9.45
N LEU A 75 0.53 -16.41 9.16
CA LEU A 75 -0.36 -15.86 10.19
C LEU A 75 -1.08 -16.99 10.93
N SER A 76 -1.16 -16.87 12.26
CA SER A 76 -1.87 -17.83 13.09
C SER A 76 -3.38 -17.80 12.85
N GLU A 77 -4.08 -18.87 13.24
CA GLU A 77 -5.55 -18.98 13.14
C GLU A 77 -6.31 -17.83 13.83
N ASN A 78 -5.67 -17.12 14.76
CA ASN A 78 -6.27 -15.95 15.42
C ASN A 78 -6.52 -14.78 14.47
N TYR A 79 -5.82 -14.73 13.34
CA TYR A 79 -5.99 -13.72 12.29
C TYR A 79 -6.98 -14.17 11.21
N LEU A 80 -7.39 -15.47 11.24
CA LEU A 80 -8.32 -16.00 10.27
C LEU A 80 -9.70 -15.39 10.51
N LYS A 81 -10.20 -14.68 9.52
CA LYS A 81 -11.54 -14.10 9.50
C LYS A 81 -12.30 -14.57 8.26
N ARG A 82 -13.59 -14.47 8.31
CA ARG A 82 -14.45 -14.70 7.15
C ARG A 82 -14.77 -13.35 6.51
N VAL A 83 -14.96 -13.33 5.19
CA VAL A 83 -15.30 -12.09 4.47
C VAL A 83 -16.60 -11.48 4.99
N ASP A 84 -17.59 -12.31 5.35
CA ASP A 84 -18.88 -11.85 5.91
C ASP A 84 -18.81 -11.36 7.36
N GLU A 85 -17.72 -11.60 8.06
CA GLU A 85 -17.47 -11.12 9.43
C GLU A 85 -16.74 -9.77 9.46
N LEU A 86 -16.09 -9.38 8.35
CA LEU A 86 -15.38 -8.11 8.29
C LEU A 86 -16.30 -6.92 8.45
N ARG A 87 -15.89 -5.96 9.26
CA ARG A 87 -16.62 -4.73 9.55
C ARG A 87 -15.71 -3.51 9.48
N MET A 88 -16.29 -2.33 9.44
CA MET A 88 -15.55 -1.06 9.45
C MET A 88 -14.63 -0.86 10.66
N ARG A 89 -14.91 -1.53 11.77
CA ARG A 89 -14.05 -1.55 12.96
C ARG A 89 -12.72 -2.27 12.72
N ASP A 90 -12.70 -3.24 11.80
CA ASP A 90 -11.50 -4.02 11.46
C ASP A 90 -10.55 -3.25 10.52
N ARG A 91 -10.85 -1.99 10.23
CA ARG A 91 -10.01 -1.13 9.38
C ARG A 91 -8.59 -1.03 9.93
N ASN A 92 -7.63 -1.30 9.07
CA ASN A 92 -6.19 -1.37 9.33
C ASN A 92 -5.75 -2.60 10.13
N ASP A 93 -6.64 -3.53 10.45
CA ASP A 93 -6.24 -4.80 11.05
C ASP A 93 -5.57 -5.70 10.01
N LEU A 94 -4.60 -6.46 10.49
CA LEU A 94 -4.01 -7.57 9.76
C LEU A 94 -4.96 -8.76 9.85
N VAL A 95 -5.27 -9.38 8.71
CA VAL A 95 -6.19 -10.51 8.64
C VAL A 95 -5.67 -11.58 7.69
N CYS A 96 -6.14 -12.80 7.92
CA CYS A 96 -5.99 -13.92 7.03
C CYS A 96 -7.36 -14.34 6.52
N LEU A 97 -7.52 -14.60 5.23
CA LEU A 97 -8.80 -14.97 4.62
C LEU A 97 -8.62 -16.20 3.73
N ASP A 98 -9.52 -17.16 3.86
CA ASP A 98 -9.66 -18.24 2.88
C ASP A 98 -10.67 -17.82 1.81
N VAL A 99 -10.21 -17.70 0.58
CA VAL A 99 -10.99 -17.13 -0.53
C VAL A 99 -10.90 -17.96 -1.80
N LYS A 100 -11.95 -17.84 -2.60
CA LYS A 100 -11.93 -18.20 -4.01
C LYS A 100 -11.64 -16.95 -4.83
N ILE A 101 -10.67 -17.04 -5.72
CA ILE A 101 -10.37 -16.02 -6.71
C ILE A 101 -11.40 -16.15 -7.84
N ASN A 102 -12.12 -15.06 -8.10
CA ASN A 102 -13.14 -15.03 -9.15
C ASN A 102 -12.62 -14.39 -10.43
N ASP A 103 -11.86 -13.31 -10.27
CA ASP A 103 -11.35 -12.51 -11.38
C ASP A 103 -10.10 -11.76 -10.95
N VAL A 104 -9.21 -11.53 -11.90
CA VAL A 104 -7.94 -10.80 -11.71
C VAL A 104 -7.88 -9.73 -12.80
N SER A 105 -7.73 -8.46 -12.41
CA SER A 105 -7.63 -7.36 -13.36
C SER A 105 -6.31 -7.40 -14.13
N GLN A 106 -6.22 -6.62 -15.19
CA GLN A 106 -4.92 -6.31 -15.77
C GLN A 106 -4.12 -5.45 -14.78
N PRO A 107 -2.78 -5.62 -14.72
CA PRO A 107 -1.91 -4.72 -13.95
C PRO A 107 -2.03 -3.27 -14.43
N TYR A 108 -1.95 -2.33 -13.51
CA TYR A 108 -1.93 -0.90 -13.81
C TYR A 108 -0.99 -0.15 -12.88
N GLY A 109 -0.44 0.97 -13.38
CA GLY A 109 0.42 1.84 -12.58
C GLY A 109 -0.38 2.73 -11.65
N TRP A 110 -0.18 2.60 -10.35
CA TRP A 110 -0.73 3.51 -9.36
C TRP A 110 0.29 4.60 -9.01
N LEU A 111 -0.13 5.87 -9.09
CA LEU A 111 0.70 7.01 -8.74
C LEU A 111 0.97 7.04 -7.24
N LYS A 112 2.19 6.67 -6.83
CA LYS A 112 2.62 6.61 -5.41
C LYS A 112 3.17 7.93 -4.91
N LEU A 113 3.98 8.59 -5.74
CA LEU A 113 4.62 9.85 -5.43
C LEU A 113 4.51 10.78 -6.64
N ALA A 114 3.76 11.86 -6.49
CA ALA A 114 3.62 12.87 -7.53
C ALA A 114 4.62 14.00 -7.33
N LYS A 115 5.36 14.35 -8.37
CA LYS A 115 6.26 15.50 -8.37
C LYS A 115 5.60 16.70 -9.03
N TYR A 116 5.63 17.81 -8.35
CA TYR A 116 5.05 19.07 -8.79
C TYR A 116 6.12 20.15 -8.89
N GLU A 117 6.03 20.97 -9.90
CA GLU A 117 6.84 22.19 -10.10
C GLU A 117 5.95 23.42 -9.91
N CYS A 118 6.40 24.35 -9.11
CA CYS A 118 5.76 25.64 -8.96
C CYS A 118 6.00 26.48 -10.21
N ARG A 119 4.95 26.98 -10.85
CA ARG A 119 5.06 27.82 -12.06
C ARG A 119 5.65 29.20 -11.80
N ASP A 120 5.60 29.67 -10.56
CA ASP A 120 6.07 31.02 -10.20
C ASP A 120 7.56 31.06 -9.89
N CYS A 121 8.14 29.99 -9.32
CA CYS A 121 9.53 29.98 -8.90
C CYS A 121 10.36 28.79 -9.38
N GLY A 122 9.75 27.82 -10.08
CA GLY A 122 10.42 26.62 -10.58
C GLY A 122 10.80 25.59 -9.48
N SER A 123 10.47 25.83 -8.22
CA SER A 123 10.79 24.88 -7.17
C SER A 123 9.93 23.62 -7.28
N THR A 124 10.52 22.47 -6.99
CA THR A 124 9.83 21.18 -7.04
C THR A 124 9.42 20.71 -5.65
N THR A 125 8.29 20.01 -5.57
CA THR A 125 7.74 19.44 -4.33
C THR A 125 7.17 18.05 -4.64
N GLU A 126 7.49 17.07 -3.80
CA GLU A 126 6.93 15.73 -3.88
C GLU A 126 5.74 15.57 -2.94
N VAL A 127 4.66 14.96 -3.44
CA VAL A 127 3.44 14.69 -2.68
C VAL A 127 3.12 13.21 -2.74
N LYS A 128 3.15 12.54 -1.58
CA LYS A 128 2.75 11.13 -1.45
C LYS A 128 1.24 11.02 -1.69
N GLN A 129 0.86 10.19 -2.62
CA GLN A 129 -0.54 9.94 -2.96
C GLN A 129 -1.13 8.85 -2.07
N ARG A 130 -2.43 8.91 -1.84
CA ARG A 130 -3.16 7.89 -1.08
C ARG A 130 -4.06 7.10 -2.01
N ARG A 131 -4.03 5.77 -1.90
CA ARG A 131 -4.94 4.91 -2.67
C ARG A 131 -6.39 5.27 -2.41
N ALA A 132 -7.23 5.09 -3.42
CA ALA A 132 -8.67 5.33 -3.36
C ALA A 132 -9.07 6.77 -2.97
N ARG A 133 -8.23 7.75 -3.28
CA ARG A 133 -8.53 9.17 -3.12
C ARG A 133 -8.25 9.93 -4.42
N GLU A 134 -8.82 11.12 -4.49
CA GLU A 134 -8.46 12.05 -5.55
C GLU A 134 -6.96 12.38 -5.46
N ARG A 135 -6.37 12.70 -6.59
CA ARG A 135 -4.99 13.11 -6.67
C ARG A 135 -4.73 14.33 -5.79
N GLU A 136 -3.83 14.17 -4.84
CA GLU A 136 -3.42 15.24 -3.93
C GLU A 136 -2.36 16.13 -4.60
N SER A 137 -2.53 17.46 -4.51
CA SER A 137 -1.57 18.47 -4.96
C SER A 137 -1.07 19.30 -3.78
N PRO A 138 0.11 19.97 -3.89
CA PRO A 138 0.58 20.87 -2.84
C PRO A 138 -0.39 22.04 -2.64
N PHE A 139 -0.60 22.47 -1.40
CA PHE A 139 -1.42 23.63 -1.09
C PHE A 139 -0.67 24.94 -1.26
N VAL A 140 0.65 24.94 -1.05
CA VAL A 140 1.47 26.14 -1.03
C VAL A 140 2.88 25.82 -1.49
N CYS A 141 3.49 26.77 -2.18
CA CYS A 141 4.92 26.73 -2.48
C CYS A 141 5.71 27.34 -1.35
N VAL A 142 6.46 26.53 -0.60
CA VAL A 142 7.25 27.01 0.56
C VAL A 142 8.27 28.08 0.19
N PRO A 143 9.06 27.96 -0.91
CA PRO A 143 9.96 29.03 -1.34
C PRO A 143 9.26 30.34 -1.70
N CYS A 144 8.12 30.30 -2.38
CA CYS A 144 7.36 31.51 -2.68
C CYS A 144 6.82 32.17 -1.39
N LEU A 145 6.30 31.34 -0.48
CA LEU A 145 5.80 31.80 0.81
C LEU A 145 6.93 32.50 1.61
N LYS A 146 8.11 31.90 1.69
CA LYS A 146 9.27 32.51 2.38
C LYS A 146 9.64 33.86 1.81
N LYS A 147 9.70 34.02 0.48
CA LYS A 147 10.00 35.33 -0.15
C LYS A 147 9.01 36.42 0.23
N VAL A 148 7.74 36.05 0.40
CA VAL A 148 6.70 36.98 0.82
C VAL A 148 6.90 37.41 2.30
N TRP A 149 7.26 36.45 3.17
CA TRP A 149 7.45 36.72 4.59
C TRP A 149 8.76 37.47 4.92
N GLU A 150 9.80 37.21 4.16
CA GLU A 150 11.11 37.87 4.36
C GLU A 150 11.16 39.32 3.84
N GLY A 151 10.19 39.74 3.05
CA GLY A 151 10.18 41.00 2.34
C GLY A 151 9.10 42.00 2.69
N LYS A 152 8.13 41.68 3.59
CA LYS A 152 6.94 42.53 3.78
C LYS A 152 6.33 42.48 5.18
N ASP A 153 5.77 43.62 5.59
CA ASP A 153 4.78 43.67 6.67
C ASP A 153 3.58 42.77 6.38
N THR A 154 3.01 42.19 7.43
CA THR A 154 1.94 41.17 7.35
C THR A 154 0.68 41.63 6.61
N ASP A 155 0.49 42.93 6.43
CA ASP A 155 -0.70 43.50 5.78
C ASP A 155 -0.66 43.43 4.24
N ASP A 156 0.51 43.18 3.66
CA ASP A 156 0.73 43.15 2.20
C ASP A 156 0.78 41.74 1.59
N VAL A 157 0.41 40.71 2.33
CA VAL A 157 0.40 39.32 1.80
C VAL A 157 -0.76 39.18 0.80
N PRO A 158 -0.49 38.93 -0.48
CA PRO A 158 -1.56 38.78 -1.46
C PRO A 158 -2.50 37.62 -1.07
N MET A 159 -3.79 37.89 -0.99
CA MET A 159 -4.83 36.90 -0.73
C MET A 159 -4.72 35.68 -1.69
N GLY A 160 -4.16 35.85 -2.87
CA GLY A 160 -3.91 34.80 -3.85
C GLY A 160 -2.89 33.74 -3.41
N LEU A 161 -2.01 34.05 -2.44
CA LEU A 161 -1.10 33.04 -1.86
C LEU A 161 -1.81 31.97 -1.01
N PHE A 162 -2.98 32.31 -0.51
CA PHE A 162 -3.87 31.40 0.23
C PHE A 162 -5.00 30.84 -0.67
N ASN A 163 -4.97 31.17 -1.98
CA ASN A 163 -5.94 30.60 -2.90
C ASN A 163 -5.74 29.08 -3.01
N PRO A 164 -6.79 28.27 -2.81
CA PRO A 164 -6.72 26.81 -2.89
C PRO A 164 -6.42 26.25 -4.28
N GLN A 165 -6.24 27.10 -5.28
CA GLN A 165 -5.75 26.66 -6.59
C GLN A 165 -4.24 26.95 -6.71
N PRO A 166 -3.40 26.01 -6.29
CA PRO A 166 -1.97 26.18 -6.36
C PRO A 166 -1.53 26.25 -7.82
N ASN A 167 -0.59 27.16 -8.11
CA ASN A 167 0.00 27.32 -9.43
C ASN A 167 1.09 26.27 -9.68
N PHE A 168 0.71 24.99 -9.56
CA PHE A 168 1.62 23.86 -9.73
C PHE A 168 1.34 23.10 -11.03
N ARG A 169 2.41 22.62 -11.65
CA ARG A 169 2.39 21.68 -12.75
C ARG A 169 2.93 20.34 -12.28
N MET A 170 2.23 19.24 -12.55
CA MET A 170 2.77 17.90 -12.31
C MET A 170 3.80 17.55 -13.37
N VAL A 171 4.96 17.07 -12.95
CA VAL A 171 6.06 16.61 -13.82
C VAL A 171 5.92 15.09 -13.92
N ILE A 172 5.19 14.63 -14.93
CA ILE A 172 4.77 13.23 -15.08
C ILE A 172 5.98 12.28 -15.14
N GLU A 173 7.02 12.69 -15.85
CA GLU A 173 8.24 11.91 -16.10
C GLU A 173 9.06 11.65 -14.82
N GLU A 174 8.85 12.49 -13.79
CA GLU A 174 9.54 12.36 -12.51
C GLU A 174 8.64 11.80 -11.39
N CYS A 175 7.40 11.44 -11.72
CA CYS A 175 6.49 10.76 -10.81
C CYS A 175 6.89 9.29 -10.61
N LYS A 176 6.64 8.78 -9.40
CA LYS A 176 6.88 7.36 -9.10
C LYS A 176 5.57 6.59 -9.08
N TYR A 177 5.55 5.53 -9.85
CA TYR A 177 4.42 4.61 -9.93
C TYR A 177 4.76 3.30 -9.23
N GLU A 178 3.74 2.59 -8.82
CA GLU A 178 3.78 1.25 -8.25
C GLU A 178 2.84 0.39 -9.10
N ASP A 179 3.33 -0.76 -9.54
CA ASP A 179 2.48 -1.70 -10.23
C ASP A 179 1.51 -2.34 -9.25
N VAL A 180 0.25 -2.35 -9.62
CA VAL A 180 -0.83 -2.90 -8.80
C VAL A 180 -1.80 -3.69 -9.66
N GLN A 181 -2.49 -4.64 -9.02
CA GLN A 181 -3.48 -5.48 -9.66
C GLN A 181 -4.61 -5.77 -8.68
N ASP A 182 -5.84 -5.63 -9.13
CA ASP A 182 -7.01 -5.90 -8.32
C ASP A 182 -7.51 -7.32 -8.54
N ILE A 183 -7.90 -7.96 -7.45
CA ILE A 183 -8.37 -9.34 -7.41
C ILE A 183 -9.76 -9.36 -6.80
N SER A 184 -10.74 -9.85 -7.57
CA SER A 184 -12.08 -10.11 -7.05
C SER A 184 -12.12 -11.47 -6.37
N MET A 185 -12.52 -11.50 -5.12
CA MET A 185 -12.50 -12.70 -4.30
C MET A 185 -13.86 -12.93 -3.65
N SER A 186 -14.21 -14.20 -3.43
CA SER A 186 -15.38 -14.60 -2.68
C SER A 186 -15.03 -15.53 -1.53
N GLN A 187 -15.87 -15.50 -0.52
CA GLN A 187 -15.71 -16.34 0.66
C GLN A 187 -15.84 -17.82 0.31
N ILE A 188 -14.98 -18.63 0.94
CA ILE A 188 -15.07 -20.07 0.96
C ILE A 188 -15.71 -20.51 2.27
N THR A 189 -16.56 -21.52 2.21
CA THR A 189 -17.13 -22.17 3.38
C THR A 189 -16.79 -23.65 3.36
N TYR A 190 -16.22 -24.13 4.45
CA TYR A 190 -15.89 -25.55 4.66
C TYR A 190 -16.89 -26.23 5.57
N ASN A 191 -17.10 -27.52 5.39
CA ASN A 191 -17.84 -28.36 6.33
C ASN A 191 -16.94 -28.75 7.53
N LYS A 192 -17.53 -29.49 8.49
CA LYS A 192 -16.78 -29.99 9.67
C LYS A 192 -15.66 -30.97 9.29
N GLU A 193 -15.71 -31.54 8.11
CA GLU A 193 -14.72 -32.49 7.57
C GLU A 193 -13.70 -31.79 6.67
N HIS A 194 -13.63 -30.45 6.69
CA HIS A 194 -12.77 -29.60 5.85
C HIS A 194 -13.00 -29.74 4.34
N HIS A 195 -14.16 -30.26 3.92
CA HIS A 195 -14.54 -30.24 2.52
C HIS A 195 -15.19 -28.92 2.15
N LEU A 196 -14.85 -28.41 0.99
CA LEU A 196 -15.42 -27.18 0.44
C LEU A 196 -16.91 -27.38 0.15
N ILE A 197 -17.79 -26.61 0.83
CA ILE A 197 -19.23 -26.72 0.64
C ILE A 197 -19.73 -25.76 -0.41
N SER A 198 -19.32 -24.49 -0.31
CA SER A 198 -19.81 -23.45 -1.21
C SER A 198 -18.91 -22.25 -1.26
N THR A 199 -19.02 -21.54 -2.39
CA THR A 199 -18.50 -20.19 -2.54
C THR A 199 -19.70 -19.24 -2.59
N SER A 200 -19.80 -18.32 -1.65
CA SER A 200 -20.91 -17.36 -1.66
C SER A 200 -20.58 -16.20 -2.60
N SER A 201 -21.32 -16.10 -3.70
CA SER A 201 -21.23 -14.94 -4.61
C SER A 201 -21.71 -13.63 -3.99
N ARG A 202 -22.38 -13.67 -2.83
CA ARG A 202 -22.87 -12.49 -2.13
C ARG A 202 -21.79 -11.83 -1.27
N ASN A 203 -20.81 -12.60 -0.80
CA ASN A 203 -19.74 -12.14 0.07
C ASN A 203 -18.45 -12.00 -0.76
N GLN A 204 -18.44 -10.96 -1.58
CA GLN A 204 -17.29 -10.61 -2.39
C GLN A 204 -16.51 -9.46 -1.76
N ILE A 205 -15.20 -9.50 -1.93
CA ILE A 205 -14.28 -8.44 -1.52
C ILE A 205 -13.23 -8.25 -2.61
N ILE A 206 -12.80 -7.01 -2.77
CA ILE A 206 -11.67 -6.70 -3.66
C ILE A 206 -10.40 -6.71 -2.84
N GLY A 207 -9.43 -7.49 -3.29
CA GLY A 207 -8.05 -7.43 -2.85
C GLY A 207 -7.19 -6.68 -3.85
N THR A 208 -6.18 -5.99 -3.39
CA THR A 208 -5.18 -5.35 -4.24
C THR A 208 -3.81 -5.92 -3.90
N VAL A 209 -3.10 -6.42 -4.89
CA VAL A 209 -1.69 -6.80 -4.80
C VAL A 209 -0.82 -5.70 -5.39
N SER A 210 0.41 -5.63 -4.97
CA SER A 210 1.37 -4.65 -5.47
C SER A 210 2.77 -5.21 -5.55
N ASP A 211 3.59 -4.53 -6.35
CA ASP A 211 5.01 -4.80 -6.52
C ASP A 211 5.26 -6.26 -6.99
N ASP A 212 6.00 -7.04 -6.22
CA ASP A 212 6.39 -8.43 -6.51
C ASP A 212 5.23 -9.44 -6.58
N LEU A 213 4.06 -9.08 -6.06
CA LEU A 213 2.87 -9.95 -6.09
C LEU A 213 2.02 -9.78 -7.35
N VAL A 214 2.31 -8.78 -8.19
CA VAL A 214 1.62 -8.57 -9.46
C VAL A 214 1.93 -9.73 -10.39
N ASP A 215 0.91 -10.24 -11.08
CA ASP A 215 0.96 -11.43 -11.95
C ASP A 215 1.40 -12.75 -11.26
N GLN A 216 1.52 -12.75 -9.92
CA GLN A 216 1.80 -13.99 -9.17
C GLN A 216 0.53 -14.79 -8.85
N VAL A 217 -0.63 -14.19 -8.99
CA VAL A 217 -1.92 -14.85 -8.80
C VAL A 217 -2.20 -15.70 -10.06
N GLY A 218 -1.65 -16.90 -10.05
CA GLY A 218 -1.79 -17.83 -11.17
C GLY A 218 -3.18 -18.50 -11.22
N ASP A 219 -3.25 -19.62 -11.93
CA ASP A 219 -4.48 -20.39 -12.19
C ASP A 219 -5.08 -21.08 -10.94
N PHE A 220 -4.67 -20.70 -9.75
CA PHE A 220 -5.19 -21.26 -8.51
C PHE A 220 -6.51 -20.61 -8.13
N PRO A 221 -7.63 -21.36 -8.19
CA PRO A 221 -8.95 -20.80 -7.89
C PRO A 221 -9.17 -20.56 -6.39
N TYR A 222 -8.33 -21.11 -5.52
CA TYR A 222 -8.44 -21.01 -4.07
C TYR A 222 -7.13 -20.60 -3.46
N ALA A 223 -7.19 -19.65 -2.52
CA ALA A 223 -6.01 -19.16 -1.83
C ALA A 223 -6.31 -18.81 -0.38
N ARG A 224 -5.30 -18.97 0.47
CA ARG A 224 -5.23 -18.32 1.78
C ARG A 224 -4.40 -17.07 1.60
N ILE A 225 -5.01 -15.91 1.83
CA ILE A 225 -4.37 -14.61 1.67
C ILE A 225 -4.16 -13.95 3.01
N ASN A 226 -3.02 -13.29 3.16
CA ASN A 226 -2.75 -12.36 4.25
C ASN A 226 -2.91 -10.94 3.74
N GLY A 227 -3.53 -10.08 4.52
CA GLY A 227 -3.75 -8.71 4.07
C GLY A 227 -4.16 -7.77 5.18
N ILE A 228 -4.19 -6.50 4.84
CA ILE A 228 -4.62 -5.43 5.74
C ILE A 228 -5.96 -4.91 5.24
N VAL A 229 -6.94 -4.87 6.15
CA VAL A 229 -8.27 -4.36 5.83
C VAL A 229 -8.22 -2.87 5.52
N ARG A 230 -8.74 -2.48 4.36
CA ARG A 230 -8.84 -1.09 3.92
C ARG A 230 -10.29 -0.65 3.74
N VAL A 231 -10.46 0.64 3.69
CA VAL A 231 -11.75 1.27 3.44
C VAL A 231 -11.62 2.17 2.23
N GLN A 232 -12.39 1.86 1.20
CA GLN A 232 -12.42 2.62 -0.05
C GLN A 232 -13.74 3.38 -0.19
N PRO A 233 -13.75 4.57 -0.83
CA PRO A 233 -15.00 5.21 -1.21
C PRO A 233 -15.73 4.32 -2.24
N VAL A 234 -17.06 4.37 -2.21
CA VAL A 234 -17.86 3.74 -3.27
C VAL A 234 -17.55 4.48 -4.57
N PRO A 235 -17.18 3.77 -5.63
CA PRO A 235 -16.98 4.41 -6.93
C PRO A 235 -18.32 4.97 -7.40
N ASP A 236 -18.44 6.29 -7.39
CA ASP A 236 -19.60 6.99 -7.92
C ASP A 236 -19.12 7.86 -9.10
N ARG A 237 -19.82 7.71 -10.23
CA ARG A 237 -19.54 8.46 -11.46
C ARG A 237 -19.98 9.92 -11.37
N THR A 238 -20.85 10.25 -10.41
CA THR A 238 -21.55 11.53 -10.40
C THR A 238 -21.20 12.44 -9.23
N PHE A 239 -20.74 11.91 -8.08
CA PHE A 239 -20.56 12.73 -6.87
C PHE A 239 -19.35 12.32 -6.04
N ALA A 240 -18.34 13.18 -5.99
CA ALA A 240 -17.20 13.08 -5.07
C ALA A 240 -17.60 13.14 -3.57
N LYS A 241 -18.88 13.29 -3.25
CA LYS A 241 -19.39 13.50 -1.89
C LYS A 241 -20.12 12.31 -1.27
N ASP A 242 -20.10 11.13 -1.93
CA ASP A 242 -20.69 9.93 -1.33
C ASP A 242 -19.96 9.54 -0.05
N THR A 243 -20.69 9.44 1.04
CA THR A 243 -20.14 9.07 2.35
C THR A 243 -20.05 7.56 2.58
N ARG A 244 -20.65 6.75 1.68
CA ARG A 244 -20.56 5.29 1.76
C ARG A 244 -19.12 4.82 1.53
N ARG A 245 -18.78 3.72 2.17
CA ARG A 245 -17.45 3.11 2.09
C ARG A 245 -17.58 1.60 1.92
N LEU A 246 -16.68 1.03 1.14
CA LEU A 246 -16.52 -0.40 0.96
C LEU A 246 -15.26 -0.88 1.64
N LEU A 247 -15.29 -2.13 2.11
CA LEU A 247 -14.10 -2.81 2.58
C LEU A 247 -13.33 -3.38 1.40
N SER A 248 -12.01 -3.33 1.49
CA SER A 248 -11.07 -3.96 0.57
C SER A 248 -9.88 -4.51 1.36
N ILE A 249 -9.03 -5.28 0.72
CA ILE A 249 -7.85 -5.89 1.33
C ILE A 249 -6.60 -5.46 0.55
N ASP A 250 -5.62 -4.86 1.22
CA ASP A 250 -4.26 -4.78 0.68
C ASP A 250 -3.58 -6.11 0.99
N ILE A 251 -3.34 -6.94 -0.02
CA ILE A 251 -2.68 -8.25 0.10
C ILE A 251 -1.17 -8.03 0.29
N ILE A 252 -0.58 -8.74 1.24
CA ILE A 252 0.81 -8.57 1.66
C ILE A 252 1.60 -9.86 1.60
#